data_8187b8a2fb98c44b1cdd288579b398db
#
_entry.id   8187b8a2fb98c44b1cdd288579b398db
#
_cell.length_a   1.000
_cell.length_b   1.000
_cell.length_c   1.000
_cell.angle_alpha   90.00
_cell.angle_beta   90.00
_cell.angle_gamma   90.00
#
_symmetry.space_group_name_H-M   'P 1'
#
loop_
_entity.id
_entity.type
_entity.pdbx_description
1 polymer ?
#
loop_
_entity_poly.entity_id
_entity_poly.type
_entity_poly.pdbx_seq_one_letter_code
_entity_poly.pdbx_strand_id
1 'polypeptide(L)'
;DQFLRAQIAGDILAEDSSSHAEARQLNIATGFLALSRRFGNSKKDDIHLTIEDTIDTIGRGVLGLTLRCARCHDHKFDPILNTDYYGLYGIFESTTYPWMGMSNEKSPSDLAPAVPSKESRETAQKYWNLISRYEYQINNHFRPWLRPTLDEFKAVSKELESASGEDRTKLEAQQKELLARYN
;
A
#
# COMPACT_ATOMS: atom_id res chain seq x y z
N ASP A 1 -11.42 14.74 23.61
CA ASP A 1 -11.20 13.28 23.65
C ASP A 1 -11.79 12.51 22.46
N GLN A 2 -13.07 12.77 22.08
CA GLN A 2 -13.70 12.07 20.96
C GLN A 2 -12.95 12.28 19.63
N PHE A 3 -12.50 13.49 19.37
CA PHE A 3 -11.72 13.81 18.17
C PHE A 3 -10.45 12.96 18.08
N LEU A 4 -9.67 12.88 19.17
CA LEU A 4 -8.43 12.10 19.19
C LEU A 4 -8.68 10.60 19.08
N ARG A 5 -9.73 10.10 19.74
CA ARG A 5 -10.14 8.69 19.60
C ARG A 5 -10.49 8.35 18.16
N ALA A 6 -11.22 9.22 17.48
CA ALA A 6 -11.57 9.05 16.07
C ALA A 6 -10.33 9.04 15.16
N GLN A 7 -9.33 9.86 15.44
CA GLN A 7 -8.08 9.90 14.67
C GLN A 7 -7.24 8.61 14.79
N ILE A 8 -7.31 7.93 15.94
CA ILE A 8 -6.46 6.77 16.25
C ILE A 8 -7.21 5.44 16.03
N ALA A 9 -8.50 5.39 16.37
CA ALA A 9 -9.30 4.17 16.40
C ALA A 9 -10.71 4.39 15.84
N GLY A 10 -10.85 5.29 14.87
CA GLY A 10 -12.13 5.62 14.27
C GLY A 10 -12.80 4.46 13.55
N ASP A 11 -12.01 3.56 12.97
CA ASP A 11 -12.48 2.33 12.34
C ASP A 11 -13.16 1.38 13.35
N ILE A 12 -12.59 1.25 14.55
CA ILE A 12 -13.18 0.46 15.64
C ILE A 12 -14.47 1.13 16.15
N LEU A 13 -14.43 2.46 16.36
CA LEU A 13 -15.61 3.20 16.80
C LEU A 13 -16.74 3.18 15.76
N ALA A 14 -16.39 3.09 14.49
CA ALA A 14 -17.36 3.02 13.39
C ALA A 14 -18.16 1.70 13.37
N GLU A 15 -17.64 0.63 13.96
CA GLU A 15 -18.34 -0.67 14.05
C GLU A 15 -19.58 -0.59 14.92
N ASP A 16 -19.54 0.22 15.97
CA ASP A 16 -20.64 0.42 16.93
C ASP A 16 -21.60 1.56 16.53
N SER A 17 -21.30 2.27 15.44
CA SER A 17 -22.12 3.40 15.01
C SER A 17 -23.44 2.93 14.38
N SER A 18 -24.54 3.52 14.80
CA SER A 18 -25.88 3.31 14.23
C SER A 18 -26.13 4.10 12.94
N SER A 19 -25.28 5.08 12.63
CA SER A 19 -25.38 5.96 11.49
C SER A 19 -24.28 5.70 10.46
N HIS A 20 -24.64 5.42 9.21
CA HIS A 20 -23.69 5.28 8.11
C HIS A 20 -22.86 6.56 7.88
N ALA A 21 -23.43 7.73 8.08
CA ALA A 21 -22.72 9.00 7.94
C ALA A 21 -21.66 9.16 9.04
N GLU A 22 -22.00 8.84 10.28
CA GLU A 22 -21.06 8.86 11.41
C GLU A 22 -19.95 7.82 11.23
N ALA A 23 -20.30 6.57 10.91
CA ALA A 23 -19.33 5.51 10.65
C ALA A 23 -18.33 5.90 9.56
N ARG A 24 -18.81 6.56 8.49
CA ARG A 24 -17.94 7.08 7.42
C ARG A 24 -17.01 8.17 7.94
N GLN A 25 -17.50 9.11 8.76
CA GLN A 25 -16.66 10.18 9.33
C GLN A 25 -15.59 9.62 10.25
N LEU A 26 -15.92 8.62 11.07
CA LEU A 26 -14.99 7.94 11.96
C LEU A 26 -13.88 7.21 11.17
N ASN A 27 -14.24 6.50 10.09
CA ASN A 27 -13.25 5.87 9.22
C ASN A 27 -12.35 6.90 8.50
N ILE A 28 -12.90 8.02 8.03
CA ILE A 28 -12.11 9.09 7.41
C ILE A 28 -11.15 9.72 8.42
N ALA A 29 -11.53 9.81 9.68
CA ALA A 29 -10.70 10.39 10.73
C ALA A 29 -9.39 9.63 10.93
N THR A 30 -9.36 8.29 10.75
CA THR A 30 -8.12 7.48 10.81
C THR A 30 -7.10 7.85 9.74
N GLY A 31 -7.49 8.65 8.75
CA GLY A 31 -6.58 9.24 7.75
C GLY A 31 -5.46 10.09 8.36
N PHE A 32 -5.57 10.53 9.61
CA PHE A 32 -4.47 11.13 10.35
C PHE A 32 -3.24 10.20 10.41
N LEU A 33 -3.44 8.90 10.64
CA LEU A 33 -2.36 7.92 10.67
C LEU A 33 -1.71 7.71 9.28
N ALA A 34 -2.40 8.08 8.20
CA ALA A 34 -1.86 8.04 6.85
C ALA A 34 -0.85 9.17 6.57
N LEU A 35 -0.70 10.15 7.48
CA LEU A 35 0.38 11.14 7.43
C LEU A 35 1.74 10.51 7.72
N SER A 36 1.78 9.37 8.41
CA SER A 36 3.00 8.59 8.58
C SER A 36 3.45 7.99 7.24
N ARG A 37 4.77 7.96 7.04
CA ARG A 37 5.34 7.40 5.82
C ARG A 37 5.16 5.88 5.76
N ARG A 38 4.98 5.39 4.55
CA ARG A 38 5.05 3.96 4.25
C ARG A 38 6.41 3.65 3.65
N PHE A 39 7.02 2.58 4.13
CA PHE A 39 8.37 2.16 3.74
C PHE A 39 8.30 0.86 2.97
N GLY A 40 9.33 0.61 2.12
CA GLY A 40 9.44 -0.60 1.34
C GLY A 40 8.70 -0.56 0.00
N ASN A 41 8.89 -1.61 -0.77
CA ASN A 41 8.32 -1.79 -2.11
C ASN A 41 7.20 -2.85 -2.13
N SER A 42 6.94 -3.48 -1.01
CA SER A 42 5.84 -4.41 -0.78
C SER A 42 5.20 -4.13 0.58
N LYS A 43 4.00 -4.67 0.80
CA LYS A 43 3.23 -4.50 2.03
C LYS A 43 3.99 -4.93 3.31
N LYS A 44 4.88 -5.91 3.19
CA LYS A 44 5.60 -6.49 4.33
C LYS A 44 7.01 -5.94 4.51
N ASP A 45 7.54 -5.27 3.49
CA ASP A 45 8.88 -4.70 3.56
C ASP A 45 8.88 -3.55 4.57
N ASP A 46 9.90 -3.54 5.43
CA ASP A 46 10.16 -2.44 6.35
C ASP A 46 8.96 -1.99 7.21
N ILE A 47 8.02 -2.89 7.53
CA ILE A 47 6.83 -2.59 8.33
C ILE A 47 7.19 -1.94 9.67
N HIS A 48 8.31 -2.34 10.28
CA HIS A 48 8.81 -1.75 11.52
C HIS A 48 9.10 -0.25 11.38
N LEU A 49 9.60 0.21 10.22
CA LEU A 49 9.82 1.64 9.97
C LEU A 49 8.49 2.40 9.82
N THR A 50 7.49 1.75 9.23
CA THR A 50 6.13 2.30 9.14
C THR A 50 5.51 2.47 10.54
N ILE A 51 5.67 1.47 11.41
CA ILE A 51 5.19 1.54 12.81
C ILE A 51 5.89 2.66 13.56
N GLU A 52 7.22 2.75 13.45
CA GLU A 52 8.01 3.83 14.07
C GLU A 52 7.55 5.22 13.64
N ASP A 53 7.33 5.41 12.34
CA ASP A 53 6.89 6.70 11.80
C ASP A 53 5.44 7.02 12.22
N THR A 54 4.61 6.00 12.41
CA THR A 54 3.25 6.15 12.96
C THR A 54 3.29 6.62 14.42
N ILE A 55 4.14 6.02 15.24
CA ILE A 55 4.34 6.43 16.65
C ILE A 55 4.88 7.86 16.71
N ASP A 56 5.85 8.20 15.85
CA ASP A 56 6.42 9.56 15.79
C ASP A 56 5.39 10.59 15.32
N THR A 57 4.52 10.23 14.37
CA THR A 57 3.42 11.07 13.89
C THR A 57 2.44 11.39 15.01
N ILE A 58 2.04 10.41 15.81
CA ILE A 58 1.17 10.61 16.99
C ILE A 58 1.88 11.43 18.04
N GLY A 59 3.12 11.08 18.37
CA GLY A 59 3.92 11.80 19.36
C GLY A 59 4.00 13.29 19.05
N ARG A 60 4.38 13.64 17.85
CA ARG A 60 4.52 15.04 17.41
C ARG A 60 3.19 15.74 17.21
N GLY A 61 2.23 15.07 16.56
CA GLY A 61 0.97 15.70 16.19
C GLY A 61 -0.01 15.85 17.33
N VAL A 62 -0.01 14.94 18.31
CA VAL A 62 -0.96 14.93 19.43
C VAL A 62 -0.34 15.36 20.74
N LEU A 63 0.87 14.85 21.05
CA LEU A 63 1.51 15.07 22.35
C LEU A 63 2.54 16.20 22.31
N GLY A 64 3.01 16.62 21.14
CA GLY A 64 4.12 17.55 20.99
C GLY A 64 5.47 16.97 21.43
N LEU A 65 5.59 15.63 21.47
CA LEU A 65 6.74 14.90 22.00
C LEU A 65 7.44 14.07 20.91
N THR A 66 8.74 13.88 21.07
CA THR A 66 9.55 13.04 20.18
C THR A 66 9.62 11.61 20.73
N LEU A 67 8.55 10.83 20.63
CA LEU A 67 8.46 9.48 21.18
C LEU A 67 9.54 8.54 20.64
N ARG A 68 10.05 8.78 19.43
CA ARG A 68 11.11 7.98 18.81
C ARG A 68 12.38 7.87 19.65
N CYS A 69 12.67 8.85 20.50
CA CYS A 69 13.83 8.80 21.40
C CYS A 69 13.74 7.67 22.40
N ALA A 70 12.51 7.33 22.84
CA ALA A 70 12.25 6.27 23.79
C ALA A 70 12.43 4.85 23.22
N ARG A 71 12.68 4.70 21.91
CA ARG A 71 12.98 3.41 21.28
C ARG A 71 14.22 2.71 21.88
N CYS A 72 15.26 3.48 22.20
CA CYS A 72 16.55 2.90 22.64
C CYS A 72 16.80 3.03 24.14
N HIS A 73 16.23 4.04 24.78
CA HIS A 73 16.39 4.34 26.21
C HIS A 73 15.23 5.21 26.67
N ASP A 74 15.02 5.32 27.97
CA ASP A 74 14.01 6.22 28.53
C ASP A 74 14.22 7.64 28.04
N HIS A 75 13.13 8.36 27.74
CA HIS A 75 13.21 9.71 27.18
C HIS A 75 13.95 10.63 28.14
N LYS A 76 14.91 11.42 27.62
CA LYS A 76 15.85 12.19 28.45
C LYS A 76 15.18 13.28 29.29
N PHE A 77 14.12 13.88 28.77
CA PHE A 77 13.51 15.09 29.35
C PHE A 77 12.08 14.86 29.83
N ASP A 78 11.38 13.92 29.24
CA ASP A 78 9.96 13.66 29.52
C ASP A 78 9.79 12.27 30.20
N PRO A 79 8.76 12.11 31.05
CA PRO A 79 8.54 10.86 31.78
C PRO A 79 7.95 9.75 30.87
N ILE A 80 8.69 9.41 29.83
CA ILE A 80 8.34 8.38 28.86
C ILE A 80 9.40 7.29 28.92
N LEU A 81 9.00 6.11 29.30
CA LEU A 81 9.89 4.97 29.41
C LEU A 81 10.06 4.27 28.06
N ASN A 82 11.18 3.57 27.90
CA ASN A 82 11.37 2.66 26.76
C ASN A 82 10.24 1.62 26.65
N THR A 83 9.72 1.14 27.77
CA THR A 83 8.58 0.23 27.82
C THR A 83 7.29 0.83 27.27
N ASP A 84 7.08 2.15 27.44
CA ASP A 84 5.90 2.83 26.89
C ASP A 84 5.95 2.87 25.37
N TYR A 85 7.14 3.11 24.82
CA TYR A 85 7.37 3.05 23.38
C TYR A 85 7.02 1.67 22.80
N TYR A 86 7.50 0.60 23.44
CA TYR A 86 7.20 -0.75 22.96
C TYR A 86 5.77 -1.21 23.25
N GLY A 87 5.10 -0.62 24.22
CA GLY A 87 3.66 -0.77 24.42
C GLY A 87 2.87 -0.22 23.22
N LEU A 88 3.20 0.99 22.76
CA LEU A 88 2.63 1.58 21.53
C LEU A 88 3.01 0.77 20.29
N TYR A 89 4.26 0.32 20.20
CA TYR A 89 4.73 -0.51 19.10
C TYR A 89 3.88 -1.78 18.95
N GLY A 90 3.59 -2.49 20.02
CA GLY A 90 2.75 -3.70 20.02
C GLY A 90 1.31 -3.43 19.56
N ILE A 91 0.74 -2.26 19.89
CA ILE A 91 -0.57 -1.83 19.38
C ILE A 91 -0.53 -1.69 17.87
N PHE A 92 0.46 -0.96 17.34
CA PHE A 92 0.58 -0.72 15.90
C PHE A 92 1.09 -1.92 15.11
N GLU A 93 1.81 -2.85 15.73
CA GLU A 93 2.19 -4.12 15.11
C GLU A 93 0.97 -5.01 14.85
N SER A 94 -0.04 -4.95 15.72
CA SER A 94 -1.32 -5.66 15.54
C SER A 94 -2.30 -4.93 14.61
N THR A 95 -1.99 -3.71 14.18
CA THR A 95 -2.84 -2.89 13.31
C THR A 95 -2.63 -3.27 11.84
N THR A 96 -3.72 -3.36 11.09
CA THR A 96 -3.65 -3.57 9.64
C THR A 96 -3.47 -2.23 8.93
N TYR A 97 -2.35 -2.08 8.24
CA TYR A 97 -2.08 -0.90 7.42
C TYR A 97 -2.62 -1.07 6.00
N PRO A 98 -3.41 -0.11 5.49
CA PRO A 98 -3.83 -0.14 4.10
C PRO A 98 -2.62 0.02 3.17
N TRP A 99 -2.59 -0.78 2.12
CA TRP A 99 -1.58 -0.73 1.09
C TRP A 99 -2.15 -0.12 -0.19
N MET A 100 -1.56 0.94 -0.67
CA MET A 100 -2.04 1.66 -1.87
C MET A 100 -1.47 1.11 -3.17
N GLY A 101 -0.54 0.17 -3.09
CA GLY A 101 0.21 -0.35 -4.23
C GLY A 101 1.49 0.43 -4.49
N MET A 102 2.57 -0.29 -4.81
CA MET A 102 3.87 0.23 -5.24
C MET A 102 4.48 -0.68 -6.31
N SER A 103 5.77 -0.50 -6.61
CA SER A 103 6.44 -1.17 -7.74
C SER A 103 6.33 -2.70 -7.75
N ASN A 104 6.37 -3.34 -6.61
CA ASN A 104 6.33 -4.81 -6.51
C ASN A 104 4.92 -5.37 -6.33
N GLU A 105 4.12 -4.70 -5.50
CA GLU A 105 2.71 -5.04 -5.25
C GLU A 105 1.84 -3.86 -5.70
N LYS A 106 1.39 -3.90 -6.94
CA LYS A 106 0.71 -2.76 -7.58
C LYS A 106 -0.74 -2.59 -7.14
N SER A 107 -1.37 -3.66 -6.68
CA SER A 107 -2.79 -3.63 -6.31
C SER A 107 -2.96 -3.11 -4.89
N PRO A 108 -3.90 -2.18 -4.66
CA PRO A 108 -4.30 -1.79 -3.32
C PRO A 108 -4.83 -2.98 -2.52
N SER A 109 -4.53 -3.06 -1.24
CA SER A 109 -5.06 -4.09 -0.33
C SER A 109 -5.36 -3.52 1.06
N ASP A 110 -6.12 -4.26 1.84
CA ASP A 110 -6.47 -3.93 3.24
C ASP A 110 -7.10 -2.54 3.43
N LEU A 111 -7.78 -2.05 2.39
CA LEU A 111 -8.54 -0.81 2.49
C LEU A 111 -9.77 -1.02 3.39
N ALA A 112 -9.96 -0.14 4.37
CA ALA A 112 -11.17 -0.15 5.17
C ALA A 112 -12.39 0.26 4.32
N PRO A 113 -13.54 -0.44 4.41
CA PRO A 113 -14.75 -0.02 3.74
C PRO A 113 -15.23 1.33 4.29
N ALA A 114 -15.71 2.21 3.42
CA ALA A 114 -16.21 3.54 3.83
C ALA A 114 -17.35 3.44 4.85
N VAL A 115 -18.13 2.35 4.79
CA VAL A 115 -19.17 2.02 5.77
C VAL A 115 -18.90 0.58 6.23
N PRO A 116 -18.58 0.35 7.50
CA PRO A 116 -18.21 -0.98 8.02
C PRO A 116 -19.44 -1.85 8.34
N SER A 117 -20.41 -1.92 7.42
CA SER A 117 -21.53 -2.85 7.55
C SER A 117 -21.09 -4.27 7.15
N LYS A 118 -21.79 -5.29 7.67
CA LYS A 118 -21.57 -6.69 7.29
C LYS A 118 -21.71 -6.87 5.77
N GLU A 119 -22.74 -6.26 5.18
CA GLU A 119 -22.99 -6.30 3.75
C GLU A 119 -21.86 -5.65 2.93
N SER A 120 -21.33 -4.52 3.39
CA SER A 120 -20.19 -3.85 2.74
C SER A 120 -18.93 -4.70 2.79
N ARG A 121 -18.67 -5.38 3.92
CA ARG A 121 -17.51 -6.28 4.08
C ARG A 121 -17.65 -7.51 3.16
N GLU A 122 -18.82 -8.14 3.12
CA GLU A 122 -19.10 -9.29 2.24
C GLU A 122 -18.95 -8.91 0.77
N THR A 123 -19.48 -7.74 0.40
CA THR A 123 -19.36 -7.20 -0.96
C THR A 123 -17.91 -6.89 -1.31
N ALA A 124 -17.17 -6.23 -0.45
CA ALA A 124 -15.74 -5.96 -0.64
C ALA A 124 -14.96 -7.26 -0.78
N GLN A 125 -15.19 -8.25 0.08
CA GLN A 125 -14.52 -9.55 0.01
C GLN A 125 -14.79 -10.27 -1.31
N LYS A 126 -16.04 -10.20 -1.81
CA LYS A 126 -16.40 -10.78 -3.12
C LYS A 126 -15.58 -10.16 -4.25
N TYR A 127 -15.47 -8.82 -4.27
CA TYR A 127 -14.68 -8.14 -5.30
C TYR A 127 -13.18 -8.39 -5.14
N TRP A 128 -12.65 -8.44 -3.92
CA TRP A 128 -11.25 -8.79 -3.68
C TRP A 128 -10.90 -10.19 -4.17
N ASN A 129 -11.77 -11.17 -3.92
CA ASN A 129 -11.58 -12.53 -4.41
C ASN A 129 -11.59 -12.57 -5.95
N LEU A 130 -12.44 -11.76 -6.58
CA LEU A 130 -12.51 -11.65 -8.04
C LEU A 130 -11.24 -11.01 -8.60
N ILE A 131 -10.77 -9.90 -8.02
CA ILE A 131 -9.53 -9.22 -8.40
C ILE A 131 -8.36 -10.16 -8.28
N SER A 132 -8.18 -10.83 -7.13
CA SER A 132 -7.09 -11.78 -6.88
C SER A 132 -7.10 -12.94 -7.90
N ARG A 133 -8.28 -13.41 -8.28
CA ARG A 133 -8.41 -14.45 -9.31
C ARG A 133 -7.93 -13.95 -10.67
N TYR A 134 -8.32 -12.75 -11.08
CA TYR A 134 -7.85 -12.19 -12.35
C TYR A 134 -6.36 -11.85 -12.32
N GLU A 135 -5.86 -11.33 -11.23
CA GLU A 135 -4.41 -11.10 -11.05
C GLU A 135 -3.62 -12.39 -11.17
N TYR A 136 -4.09 -13.48 -10.55
CA TYR A 136 -3.48 -14.79 -10.69
C TYR A 136 -3.46 -15.25 -12.16
N GLN A 137 -4.56 -15.09 -12.88
CA GLN A 137 -4.64 -15.46 -14.30
C GLN A 137 -3.69 -14.61 -15.15
N ILE A 138 -3.65 -13.30 -14.92
CA ILE A 138 -2.75 -12.38 -15.64
C ILE A 138 -1.29 -12.77 -15.38
N ASN A 139 -0.92 -12.99 -14.13
CA ASN A 139 0.46 -13.25 -13.74
C ASN A 139 0.96 -14.63 -14.17
N ASN A 140 0.10 -15.65 -14.14
CA ASN A 140 0.52 -17.05 -14.36
C ASN A 140 0.23 -17.57 -15.77
N HIS A 141 -0.70 -16.95 -16.49
CA HIS A 141 -1.05 -17.39 -17.85
C HIS A 141 -0.70 -16.33 -18.91
N PHE A 142 -1.20 -15.11 -18.76
CA PHE A 142 -1.02 -14.08 -19.78
C PHE A 142 0.40 -13.50 -19.82
N ARG A 143 0.99 -13.13 -18.68
CA ARG A 143 2.34 -12.57 -18.63
C ARG A 143 3.42 -13.54 -19.13
N PRO A 144 3.46 -14.82 -18.71
CA PRO A 144 4.41 -15.78 -19.24
C PRO A 144 4.26 -16.03 -20.74
N TRP A 145 3.02 -16.03 -21.23
CA TRP A 145 2.75 -16.18 -22.66
C TRP A 145 3.19 -14.93 -23.47
N LEU A 146 3.01 -13.75 -22.91
CA LEU A 146 3.32 -12.47 -23.55
C LEU A 146 4.80 -12.08 -23.46
N ARG A 147 5.49 -12.54 -22.42
CA ARG A 147 6.88 -12.14 -22.10
C ARG A 147 7.88 -12.42 -23.21
N PRO A 148 7.90 -13.57 -23.88
CA PRO A 148 8.83 -13.82 -24.98
C PRO A 148 8.69 -12.77 -26.10
N THR A 149 7.47 -12.51 -26.54
CA THR A 149 7.20 -11.51 -27.59
C THR A 149 7.61 -10.08 -27.16
N LEU A 150 7.42 -9.73 -25.89
CA LEU A 150 7.86 -8.45 -25.34
C LEU A 150 9.38 -8.33 -25.28
N ASP A 151 10.07 -9.41 -24.93
CA ASP A 151 11.53 -9.42 -24.84
C ASP A 151 12.13 -9.34 -26.26
N GLU A 152 11.57 -10.06 -27.25
CA GLU A 152 11.93 -9.94 -28.66
C GLU A 152 11.68 -8.51 -29.18
N PHE A 153 10.54 -7.92 -28.89
CA PHE A 153 10.21 -6.53 -29.28
C PHE A 153 11.22 -5.53 -28.71
N LYS A 154 11.61 -5.69 -27.43
CA LYS A 154 12.62 -4.81 -26.80
C LYS A 154 13.99 -4.98 -27.42
N ALA A 155 14.39 -6.21 -27.76
CA ALA A 155 15.66 -6.48 -28.42
C ALA A 155 15.70 -5.79 -29.79
N VAL A 156 14.69 -6.01 -30.63
CA VAL A 156 14.56 -5.37 -31.95
C VAL A 156 14.52 -3.83 -31.84
N SER A 157 13.81 -3.30 -30.85
CA SER A 157 13.75 -1.84 -30.64
C SER A 157 15.10 -1.25 -30.25
N LYS A 158 15.89 -1.96 -29.47
CA LYS A 158 17.24 -1.54 -29.07
C LYS A 158 18.23 -1.58 -30.25
N GLU A 159 18.14 -2.61 -31.08
CA GLU A 159 18.97 -2.72 -32.29
C GLU A 159 18.61 -1.61 -33.31
N LEU A 160 17.34 -1.26 -33.40
CA LEU A 160 16.84 -0.21 -34.27
C LEU A 160 17.41 1.18 -33.93
N GLU A 161 17.73 1.45 -32.64
CA GLU A 161 18.35 2.72 -32.22
C GLU A 161 19.73 2.94 -32.86
N SER A 162 20.47 1.88 -33.17
CA SER A 162 21.83 1.93 -33.74
C SER A 162 21.90 1.55 -35.21
N ALA A 163 20.81 1.05 -35.81
CA ALA A 163 20.78 0.57 -37.18
C ALA A 163 20.61 1.71 -38.21
N SER A 164 21.21 1.51 -39.39
CA SER A 164 21.10 2.47 -40.53
C SER A 164 20.94 1.71 -41.87
N GLY A 165 20.39 2.38 -42.86
CA GLY A 165 20.23 1.85 -44.22
C GLY A 165 19.27 0.67 -44.31
N GLU A 166 19.65 -0.38 -45.05
CA GLU A 166 18.81 -1.56 -45.30
C GLU A 166 18.50 -2.36 -44.03
N ASP A 167 19.42 -2.40 -43.04
CA ASP A 167 19.21 -3.11 -41.79
C ASP A 167 18.12 -2.46 -40.96
N ARG A 168 18.02 -1.15 -40.97
CA ARG A 168 16.96 -0.41 -40.31
C ARG A 168 15.59 -0.79 -40.85
N THR A 169 15.46 -0.86 -42.20
CA THR A 169 14.19 -1.20 -42.87
C THR A 169 13.72 -2.61 -42.52
N LYS A 170 14.66 -3.57 -42.39
CA LYS A 170 14.35 -4.96 -41.96
C LYS A 170 13.88 -5.02 -40.52
N LEU A 171 14.55 -4.29 -39.63
CA LEU A 171 14.18 -4.23 -38.22
C LEU A 171 12.84 -3.54 -37.98
N GLU A 172 12.51 -2.49 -38.74
CA GLU A 172 11.19 -1.84 -38.70
C GLU A 172 10.07 -2.76 -39.16
N ALA A 173 10.31 -3.60 -40.19
CA ALA A 173 9.34 -4.59 -40.62
C ALA A 173 9.13 -5.70 -39.53
N GLN A 174 10.21 -6.17 -38.93
CA GLN A 174 10.16 -7.16 -37.84
C GLN A 174 9.45 -6.60 -36.61
N GLN A 175 9.73 -5.36 -36.22
CA GLN A 175 9.05 -4.68 -35.11
C GLN A 175 7.53 -4.57 -35.36
N LYS A 176 7.13 -4.25 -36.59
CA LYS A 176 5.72 -4.16 -36.99
C LYS A 176 5.02 -5.52 -36.92
N GLU A 177 5.71 -6.60 -37.32
CA GLU A 177 5.18 -7.97 -37.22
C GLU A 177 4.96 -8.39 -35.76
N LEU A 178 5.94 -8.09 -34.90
CA LEU A 178 5.83 -8.37 -33.46
C LEU A 178 4.67 -7.59 -32.83
N LEU A 179 4.47 -6.33 -33.20
CA LEU A 179 3.30 -5.54 -32.76
C LEU A 179 1.97 -6.12 -33.23
N ALA A 180 1.93 -6.69 -34.44
CA ALA A 180 0.73 -7.32 -34.97
C ALA A 180 0.36 -8.63 -34.23
N ARG A 181 1.35 -9.33 -33.67
CA ARG A 181 1.13 -10.49 -32.78
C ARG A 181 0.61 -10.09 -31.39
N TYR A 182 0.79 -8.83 -31.04
CA TYR A 182 0.40 -8.27 -29.73
C TYR A 182 -1.05 -7.77 -29.70
N ASN A 183 -1.60 -7.37 -30.84
CA ASN A 183 -2.98 -6.88 -31.01
C ASN A 183 -3.92 -8.02 -31.42
#